data_8e26b4bb08db47f6c6d0b1fe40ad58a8
#
_entry.id   8e26b4bb08db47f6c6d0b1fe40ad58a8
#
_cell.length_a   1.000
_cell.length_b   1.000
_cell.length_c   1.000
_cell.angle_alpha   90.00
_cell.angle_beta   90.00
_cell.angle_gamma   90.00
#
_symmetry.space_group_name_H-M   'P 1'
#
loop_
_entity.id
_entity.type
_entity.pdbx_description
1 polymer ?
#
loop_
_entity_poly.entity_id
_entity_poly.type
_entity_poly.pdbx_seq_one_letter_code
_entity_poly.pdbx_strand_id
1 'polypeptide(L)'
;MRQFDSIRSCLIIIMGLAAVLPAAGCGTKKKPALTIEQRLKNAEKEKTPDRQAAALLKIARSQFAKNDESGAKQTAAKALEKLKGEGDANLFAPRLVEIAGFLAEIGDRKPAREALGQACGLVDTIEDPVRKAKLFADAGAFYKANTDSAQAKETLKKAADAAASVEERFRAEAWAAVALGYTRSGLADAASDVVDKLLEAAKTLEEPRAKAQALSAAAEVQAQTGKKKDAEKLLTDAEASAKSVERAESRAYALLSVARATSANGDNKKALALLKEADKAADKVPEPTSQKTIVDQVRATMADVEKKLKK
;
A
#
# COMPACT_ATOMS: atom_id res chain seq x y z
N MET A 1 -1.38 28.31 11.50
CA MET A 1 -1.15 27.19 12.41
C MET A 1 -2.41 26.32 12.50
N ARG A 2 -2.87 25.68 11.42
CA ARG A 2 -4.00 24.70 11.40
C ARG A 2 -3.93 23.90 10.10
N GLN A 3 -2.90 23.07 9.91
CA GLN A 3 -2.80 22.21 8.72
C GLN A 3 -2.08 20.87 8.99
N PHE A 4 -1.83 20.50 10.24
CA PHE A 4 -1.06 19.30 10.58
C PHE A 4 -1.90 18.08 11.02
N ASP A 5 -3.22 18.19 11.12
CA ASP A 5 -4.08 17.08 11.62
C ASP A 5 -4.54 16.08 10.55
N SER A 6 -4.27 16.36 9.26
CA SER A 6 -4.77 15.52 8.16
C SER A 6 -3.97 14.23 7.90
N ILE A 7 -2.73 14.15 8.38
CA ILE A 7 -1.84 13.00 8.09
C ILE A 7 -1.99 11.86 9.11
N ARG A 8 -2.53 12.14 10.29
CA ARG A 8 -2.75 11.11 11.32
C ARG A 8 -3.93 10.18 11.07
N SER A 9 -4.78 10.48 10.09
CA SER A 9 -6.04 9.74 9.87
C SER A 9 -5.96 8.55 8.92
N CYS A 10 -4.84 8.29 8.26
CA CYS A 10 -4.78 7.24 7.22
C CYS A 10 -4.28 5.86 7.67
N LEU A 11 -3.92 5.67 8.93
CA LEU A 11 -3.22 4.43 9.34
C LEU A 11 -3.72 3.74 10.61
N ILE A 12 -4.88 4.14 11.14
CA ILE A 12 -5.47 3.41 12.28
C ILE A 12 -6.71 2.70 11.80
N ILE A 13 -6.61 1.44 11.42
CA ILE A 13 -7.74 0.52 11.44
C ILE A 13 -7.24 -0.92 11.39
N ILE A 14 -7.33 -1.58 12.51
CA ILE A 14 -7.87 -2.94 12.67
C ILE A 14 -8.34 -3.05 14.13
N MET A 15 -9.58 -2.71 14.43
CA MET A 15 -10.31 -3.26 15.56
C MET A 15 -11.78 -3.36 15.21
N GLY A 16 -12.19 -4.52 14.74
CA GLY A 16 -13.59 -4.93 14.72
C GLY A 16 -13.99 -5.42 16.10
N LEU A 17 -14.83 -4.70 16.82
CA LEU A 17 -15.56 -5.20 17.99
C LEU A 17 -16.65 -6.13 17.47
N ALA A 18 -16.49 -7.43 17.66
CA ALA A 18 -17.54 -8.41 17.44
C ALA A 18 -18.46 -8.44 18.67
N ALA A 19 -19.69 -7.96 18.51
CA ALA A 19 -20.77 -8.21 19.47
C ALA A 19 -21.09 -9.70 19.49
N VAL A 20 -21.02 -10.33 20.65
CA VAL A 20 -21.32 -11.73 20.89
C VAL A 20 -22.82 -11.89 21.12
N LEU A 21 -23.52 -12.56 20.19
CA LEU A 21 -24.80 -13.20 20.48
C LEU A 21 -24.53 -14.68 20.78
N PRO A 22 -25.14 -15.28 21.81
CA PRO A 22 -24.91 -16.67 22.12
C PRO A 22 -25.76 -17.56 21.22
N ALA A 23 -25.16 -18.22 20.25
CA ALA A 23 -25.74 -19.38 19.58
C ALA A 23 -25.10 -20.63 20.18
N ALA A 24 -25.89 -21.43 20.86
CA ALA A 24 -25.54 -22.78 21.30
C ALA A 24 -25.33 -23.68 20.06
N GLY A 25 -24.11 -24.23 19.92
CA GLY A 25 -23.83 -25.17 18.85
C GLY A 25 -22.36 -25.58 18.79
N CYS A 26 -22.06 -26.82 19.09
CA CYS A 26 -20.83 -27.62 18.88
C CYS A 26 -19.49 -26.91 19.10
N GLY A 27 -18.90 -27.12 20.26
CA GLY A 27 -17.63 -26.56 20.67
C GLY A 27 -16.43 -27.12 19.91
N THR A 28 -16.02 -26.45 18.86
CA THR A 28 -14.61 -26.46 18.45
C THR A 28 -13.85 -25.54 19.40
N LYS A 29 -13.12 -26.10 20.36
CA LYS A 29 -12.23 -25.35 21.26
C LYS A 29 -11.27 -24.54 20.36
N LYS A 30 -11.51 -23.22 20.22
CA LYS A 30 -10.54 -22.33 19.58
C LYS A 30 -9.22 -22.49 20.33
N LYS A 31 -8.17 -22.92 19.65
CA LYS A 31 -6.82 -22.96 20.23
C LYS A 31 -6.52 -21.57 20.83
N PRO A 32 -5.98 -21.52 22.06
CA PRO A 32 -5.66 -20.25 22.68
C PRO A 32 -4.69 -19.48 21.79
N ALA A 33 -4.90 -18.15 21.69
CA ALA A 33 -4.03 -17.30 20.90
C ALA A 33 -2.61 -17.36 21.47
N LEU A 34 -1.62 -17.51 20.58
CA LEU A 34 -0.20 -17.58 20.97
C LEU A 34 0.22 -16.31 21.71
N THR A 35 1.00 -16.44 22.77
CA THR A 35 1.63 -15.33 23.48
C THR A 35 2.62 -14.59 22.57
N ILE A 36 2.98 -13.36 22.92
CA ILE A 36 4.01 -12.59 22.19
C ILE A 36 5.32 -13.38 22.11
N GLU A 37 5.76 -13.97 23.23
CA GLU A 37 6.99 -14.79 23.28
C GLU A 37 6.94 -15.98 22.33
N GLN A 38 5.83 -16.73 22.30
CA GLN A 38 5.64 -17.85 21.40
C GLN A 38 5.67 -17.38 19.94
N ARG A 39 5.07 -16.21 19.64
CA ARG A 39 5.09 -15.63 18.30
C ARG A 39 6.48 -15.21 17.88
N LEU A 40 7.26 -14.58 18.77
CA LEU A 40 8.66 -14.21 18.53
C LEU A 40 9.50 -15.45 18.26
N LYS A 41 9.40 -16.48 19.10
CA LYS A 41 10.09 -17.75 18.89
C LYS A 41 9.73 -18.43 17.57
N ASN A 42 8.47 -18.31 17.13
CA ASN A 42 8.05 -18.84 15.84
C ASN A 42 8.60 -18.01 14.67
N ALA A 43 8.69 -16.68 14.81
CA ALA A 43 9.30 -15.82 13.81
C ALA A 43 10.79 -16.16 13.57
N GLU A 44 11.52 -16.53 14.61
CA GLU A 44 12.94 -16.96 14.52
C GLU A 44 13.11 -18.30 13.79
N LYS A 45 12.08 -19.12 13.70
CA LYS A 45 12.11 -20.42 12.99
C LYS A 45 11.84 -20.30 11.48
N GLU A 46 11.46 -19.12 11.00
CA GLU A 46 11.29 -18.89 9.58
C GLU A 46 12.61 -19.12 8.83
N LYS A 47 12.50 -19.69 7.62
CA LYS A 47 13.65 -20.26 6.90
C LYS A 47 14.64 -19.21 6.38
N THR A 48 14.16 -17.98 6.12
CA THR A 48 14.96 -16.95 5.47
C THR A 48 14.89 -15.64 6.25
N PRO A 49 15.94 -14.79 6.21
CA PRO A 49 15.97 -13.51 6.94
C PRO A 49 14.81 -12.58 6.60
N ASP A 50 14.41 -12.51 5.34
CA ASP A 50 13.27 -11.69 4.88
C ASP A 50 11.95 -12.16 5.48
N ARG A 51 11.73 -13.50 5.59
CA ARG A 51 10.54 -14.08 6.24
C ARG A 51 10.58 -13.87 7.75
N GLN A 52 11.74 -14.00 8.39
CA GLN A 52 11.92 -13.67 9.80
C GLN A 52 11.56 -12.21 10.06
N ALA A 53 12.10 -11.29 9.25
CA ALA A 53 11.79 -9.86 9.34
C ALA A 53 10.30 -9.56 9.11
N ALA A 54 9.65 -10.23 8.14
CA ALA A 54 8.21 -10.11 7.90
C ALA A 54 7.37 -10.55 9.10
N ALA A 55 7.71 -11.70 9.69
CA ALA A 55 7.00 -12.23 10.85
C ALA A 55 7.18 -11.31 12.07
N LEU A 56 8.40 -10.78 12.30
CA LEU A 56 8.68 -9.82 13.35
C LEU A 56 7.91 -8.50 13.14
N LEU A 57 7.88 -7.96 11.91
CA LEU A 57 7.11 -6.76 11.61
C LEU A 57 5.60 -6.94 11.90
N LYS A 58 5.05 -8.12 11.57
CA LYS A 58 3.65 -8.45 11.91
C LYS A 58 3.40 -8.47 13.42
N ILE A 59 4.38 -8.92 14.20
CA ILE A 59 4.30 -8.90 15.67
C ILE A 59 4.37 -7.46 16.16
N ALA A 60 5.32 -6.65 15.68
CA ALA A 60 5.49 -5.25 16.04
C ALA A 60 4.20 -4.44 15.78
N ARG A 61 3.59 -4.59 14.63
CA ARG A 61 2.28 -3.97 14.31
C ARG A 61 1.19 -4.41 15.29
N SER A 62 1.16 -5.69 15.68
CA SER A 62 0.19 -6.21 16.65
C SER A 62 0.43 -5.67 18.06
N GLN A 63 1.69 -5.41 18.46
CA GLN A 63 2.03 -4.78 19.72
C GLN A 63 1.59 -3.31 19.73
N PHE A 64 1.91 -2.58 18.68
CA PHE A 64 1.48 -1.18 18.53
C PHE A 64 -0.04 -1.03 18.58
N ALA A 65 -0.78 -1.89 17.88
CA ALA A 65 -2.25 -1.92 17.92
C ALA A 65 -2.83 -2.20 19.33
N LYS A 66 -2.02 -2.77 20.23
CA LYS A 66 -2.36 -3.00 21.65
C LYS A 66 -1.78 -1.94 22.59
N ASN A 67 -1.31 -0.81 22.08
CA ASN A 67 -0.65 0.28 22.80
C ASN A 67 0.69 -0.12 23.48
N ASP A 68 1.31 -1.23 23.05
CA ASP A 68 2.67 -1.61 23.45
C ASP A 68 3.69 -1.00 22.48
N GLU A 69 3.88 0.32 22.56
CA GLU A 69 4.78 1.07 21.69
C GLU A 69 6.25 0.66 21.89
N SER A 70 6.67 0.44 23.15
CA SER A 70 8.04 0.02 23.46
C SER A 70 8.36 -1.35 22.86
N GLY A 71 7.47 -2.33 23.06
CA GLY A 71 7.62 -3.66 22.46
C GLY A 71 7.59 -3.61 20.94
N ALA A 72 6.76 -2.77 20.34
CA ALA A 72 6.69 -2.58 18.91
C ALA A 72 8.01 -2.07 18.32
N LYS A 73 8.64 -1.03 18.93
CA LYS A 73 9.93 -0.50 18.53
C LYS A 73 11.04 -1.55 18.65
N GLN A 74 11.09 -2.26 19.78
CA GLN A 74 12.09 -3.32 19.99
C GLN A 74 11.95 -4.46 18.98
N THR A 75 10.72 -4.86 18.67
CA THR A 75 10.46 -5.94 17.71
C THR A 75 10.77 -5.50 16.29
N ALA A 76 10.48 -4.25 15.92
CA ALA A 76 10.85 -3.68 14.62
C ALA A 76 12.38 -3.57 14.47
N ALA A 77 13.10 -3.20 15.52
CA ALA A 77 14.57 -3.20 15.51
C ALA A 77 15.13 -4.62 15.27
N LYS A 78 14.57 -5.66 15.90
CA LYS A 78 14.93 -7.05 15.62
C LYS A 78 14.65 -7.43 14.17
N ALA A 79 13.57 -6.93 13.57
CA ALA A 79 13.29 -7.17 12.16
C ALA A 79 14.36 -6.55 11.24
N LEU A 80 14.86 -5.34 11.54
CA LEU A 80 15.94 -4.71 10.82
C LEU A 80 17.27 -5.51 10.97
N GLU A 81 17.56 -6.03 12.15
CA GLU A 81 18.77 -6.85 12.37
C GLU A 81 18.81 -8.09 11.46
N LYS A 82 17.63 -8.68 11.13
CA LYS A 82 17.58 -9.84 10.22
C LYS A 82 17.94 -9.50 8.78
N LEU A 83 17.88 -8.22 8.42
CA LEU A 83 18.19 -7.75 7.06
C LEU A 83 19.56 -7.06 6.95
N LYS A 84 20.38 -7.15 8.00
CA LYS A 84 21.76 -6.68 7.95
C LYS A 84 22.64 -7.67 7.20
N GLY A 85 23.59 -7.14 6.42
CA GLY A 85 24.52 -7.94 5.64
C GLY A 85 24.06 -8.18 4.21
N GLU A 86 24.72 -9.16 3.55
CA GLU A 86 24.43 -9.51 2.17
C GLU A 86 23.13 -10.30 2.06
N GLY A 87 22.32 -9.96 1.06
CA GLY A 87 21.07 -10.63 0.79
C GLY A 87 20.50 -10.25 -0.57
N ASP A 88 19.49 -10.99 -1.01
CA ASP A 88 18.79 -10.70 -2.26
C ASP A 88 18.08 -9.33 -2.19
N ALA A 89 18.55 -8.39 -3.00
CA ALA A 89 17.98 -7.04 -3.08
C ALA A 89 16.47 -7.06 -3.36
N ASN A 90 16.00 -8.03 -4.16
CA ASN A 90 14.59 -8.21 -4.48
C ASN A 90 13.74 -8.63 -3.27
N LEU A 91 14.32 -9.22 -2.25
CA LEU A 91 13.65 -9.63 -1.03
C LEU A 91 13.87 -8.61 0.10
N PHE A 92 15.08 -8.08 0.24
CA PHE A 92 15.46 -7.23 1.35
C PHE A 92 14.95 -5.78 1.18
N ALA A 93 15.10 -5.18 -0.02
CA ALA A 93 14.70 -3.79 -0.24
C ALA A 93 13.20 -3.54 0.07
N PRO A 94 12.23 -4.32 -0.46
CA PRO A 94 10.82 -4.12 -0.12
C PRO A 94 10.58 -4.27 1.39
N ARG A 95 11.25 -5.19 2.04
CA ARG A 95 11.07 -5.43 3.47
C ARG A 95 11.61 -4.28 4.33
N LEU A 96 12.77 -3.74 3.96
CA LEU A 96 13.32 -2.54 4.60
C LEU A 96 12.40 -1.34 4.43
N VAL A 97 11.82 -1.12 3.24
CA VAL A 97 10.84 -0.05 3.00
C VAL A 97 9.59 -0.24 3.87
N GLU A 98 9.07 -1.46 4.00
CA GLU A 98 7.91 -1.75 4.87
C GLU A 98 8.19 -1.50 6.36
N ILE A 99 9.37 -1.92 6.84
CA ILE A 99 9.78 -1.70 8.23
C ILE A 99 9.98 -0.20 8.50
N ALA A 100 10.63 0.50 7.57
CA ALA A 100 10.84 1.93 7.66
C ALA A 100 9.52 2.70 7.69
N GLY A 101 8.54 2.31 6.86
CA GLY A 101 7.19 2.87 6.89
C GLY A 101 6.52 2.71 8.26
N PHE A 102 6.61 1.52 8.85
CA PHE A 102 6.08 1.28 10.19
C PHE A 102 6.81 2.07 11.27
N LEU A 103 8.14 2.15 11.21
CA LEU A 103 8.94 2.96 12.14
C LEU A 103 8.60 4.46 12.05
N ALA A 104 8.35 4.96 10.82
CA ALA A 104 7.86 6.31 10.60
C ALA A 104 6.49 6.55 11.25
N GLU A 105 5.58 5.58 11.13
CA GLU A 105 4.24 5.60 11.72
C GLU A 105 4.27 5.72 13.24
N ILE A 106 5.15 4.95 13.90
CA ILE A 106 5.30 4.95 15.35
C ILE A 106 6.25 6.05 15.86
N GLY A 107 6.70 6.96 14.98
CA GLY A 107 7.53 8.10 15.32
C GLY A 107 9.01 7.80 15.57
N ASP A 108 9.48 6.60 15.26
CA ASP A 108 10.89 6.20 15.40
C ASP A 108 11.71 6.58 14.15
N ARG A 109 11.95 7.88 14.01
CA ARG A 109 12.44 8.52 12.79
C ARG A 109 13.87 8.13 12.39
N LYS A 110 14.76 7.94 13.37
CA LYS A 110 16.18 7.66 13.06
C LYS A 110 16.35 6.28 12.44
N PRO A 111 15.89 5.17 13.07
CA PRO A 111 15.94 3.85 12.43
C PRO A 111 15.16 3.78 11.11
N ALA A 112 14.04 4.52 10.99
CA ALA A 112 13.30 4.58 9.74
C ALA A 112 14.15 5.14 8.59
N ARG A 113 14.87 6.24 8.80
CA ARG A 113 15.76 6.83 7.78
C ARG A 113 16.94 5.93 7.44
N GLU A 114 17.55 5.29 8.44
CA GLU A 114 18.64 4.33 8.23
C GLU A 114 18.17 3.15 7.37
N ALA A 115 16.99 2.59 7.66
CA ALA A 115 16.41 1.51 6.88
C ALA A 115 16.07 1.94 5.44
N LEU A 116 15.56 3.17 5.24
CA LEU A 116 15.32 3.72 3.89
C LEU A 116 16.62 3.89 3.11
N GLY A 117 17.69 4.37 3.75
CA GLY A 117 19.01 4.48 3.12
C GLY A 117 19.55 3.14 2.64
N GLN A 118 19.46 2.11 3.49
CA GLN A 118 19.83 0.73 3.13
C GLN A 118 18.95 0.20 1.99
N ALA A 119 17.64 0.41 2.07
CA ALA A 119 16.70 0.01 1.02
C ALA A 119 17.06 0.64 -0.32
N CYS A 120 17.30 1.96 -0.36
CA CYS A 120 17.67 2.67 -1.59
C CYS A 120 18.99 2.14 -2.19
N GLY A 121 20.00 1.84 -1.37
CA GLY A 121 21.24 1.23 -1.83
C GLY A 121 21.01 -0.15 -2.50
N LEU A 122 20.13 -0.98 -1.92
CA LEU A 122 19.75 -2.25 -2.53
C LEU A 122 18.92 -2.05 -3.81
N VAL A 123 17.98 -1.08 -3.82
CA VAL A 123 17.16 -0.78 -5.01
C VAL A 123 18.02 -0.38 -6.20
N ASP A 124 19.13 0.34 -5.99
CA ASP A 124 20.07 0.70 -7.05
C ASP A 124 20.65 -0.54 -7.76
N THR A 125 20.73 -1.71 -7.10
CA THR A 125 21.23 -2.97 -7.68
C THR A 125 20.15 -3.84 -8.35
N ILE A 126 18.86 -3.53 -8.19
CA ILE A 126 17.78 -4.27 -8.84
C ILE A 126 17.80 -4.00 -10.35
N GLU A 127 17.69 -5.01 -11.17
CA GLU A 127 17.69 -4.86 -12.63
C GLU A 127 16.34 -4.40 -13.18
N ASP A 128 15.22 -4.90 -12.61
CA ASP A 128 13.86 -4.57 -13.05
C ASP A 128 13.50 -3.09 -12.80
N PRO A 129 13.35 -2.26 -13.86
CA PRO A 129 13.11 -0.84 -13.70
C PRO A 129 11.70 -0.53 -13.17
N VAL A 130 10.69 -1.38 -13.39
CA VAL A 130 9.35 -1.23 -12.79
C VAL A 130 9.45 -1.34 -11.28
N ARG A 131 10.17 -2.36 -10.83
CA ARG A 131 10.38 -2.61 -9.41
C ARG A 131 11.20 -1.51 -8.75
N LYS A 132 12.26 -1.03 -9.43
CA LYS A 132 13.02 0.16 -8.99
C LYS A 132 12.12 1.35 -8.80
N ALA A 133 11.33 1.69 -9.81
CA ALA A 133 10.43 2.85 -9.78
C ALA A 133 9.46 2.78 -8.58
N LYS A 134 8.85 1.62 -8.36
CA LYS A 134 7.93 1.41 -7.24
C LYS A 134 8.60 1.56 -5.87
N LEU A 135 9.75 0.90 -5.68
CA LEU A 135 10.44 0.92 -4.39
C LEU A 135 11.01 2.29 -4.06
N PHE A 136 11.57 3.00 -5.04
CA PHE A 136 11.98 4.38 -4.84
C PHE A 136 10.80 5.31 -4.59
N ALA A 137 9.66 5.13 -5.25
CA ALA A 137 8.46 5.93 -5.00
C ALA A 137 7.93 5.74 -3.56
N ASP A 138 7.90 4.53 -3.07
CA ASP A 138 7.50 4.23 -1.69
C ASP A 138 8.52 4.77 -0.67
N ALA A 139 9.83 4.58 -0.92
CA ALA A 139 10.89 5.11 -0.07
C ALA A 139 10.84 6.64 0.00
N GLY A 140 10.64 7.32 -1.14
CA GLY A 140 10.51 8.77 -1.20
C GLY A 140 9.32 9.30 -0.39
N ALA A 141 8.17 8.62 -0.45
CA ALA A 141 7.02 8.96 0.37
C ALA A 141 7.30 8.81 1.87
N PHE A 142 8.02 7.77 2.27
CA PHE A 142 8.40 7.57 3.68
C PHE A 142 9.50 8.52 4.16
N TYR A 143 10.46 8.91 3.32
CA TYR A 143 11.38 10.00 3.66
C TYR A 143 10.64 11.28 4.00
N LYS A 144 9.61 11.64 3.22
CA LYS A 144 8.78 12.81 3.51
C LYS A 144 8.04 12.67 4.84
N ALA A 145 7.47 11.50 5.13
CA ALA A 145 6.82 11.21 6.40
C ALA A 145 7.79 11.34 7.59
N ASN A 146 9.09 11.07 7.37
CA ASN A 146 10.16 11.28 8.34
C ASN A 146 10.73 12.72 8.36
N THR A 147 10.07 13.68 7.73
CA THR A 147 10.49 15.09 7.64
C THR A 147 11.78 15.34 6.86
N ASP A 148 12.23 14.38 6.06
CA ASP A 148 13.41 14.49 5.19
C ASP A 148 12.97 14.83 3.75
N SER A 149 12.65 16.11 3.53
CA SER A 149 12.13 16.56 2.24
C SER A 149 13.18 16.56 1.12
N ALA A 150 14.45 16.72 1.46
CA ALA A 150 15.54 16.70 0.47
C ALA A 150 15.71 15.29 -0.08
N GLN A 151 15.85 14.31 0.81
CA GLN A 151 16.00 12.91 0.43
C GLN A 151 14.74 12.35 -0.26
N ALA A 152 13.56 12.83 0.16
CA ALA A 152 12.30 12.47 -0.51
C ALA A 152 12.32 12.91 -2.00
N LYS A 153 12.70 14.15 -2.29
CA LYS A 153 12.78 14.67 -3.68
C LYS A 153 13.80 13.91 -4.52
N GLU A 154 14.98 13.66 -3.97
CA GLU A 154 16.04 12.92 -4.65
C GLU A 154 15.59 11.49 -4.98
N THR A 155 15.02 10.80 -4.00
CA THR A 155 14.56 9.42 -4.16
C THR A 155 13.41 9.32 -5.17
N LEU A 156 12.46 10.27 -5.14
CA LEU A 156 11.37 10.34 -6.13
C LEU A 156 11.87 10.66 -7.54
N LYS A 157 12.95 11.44 -7.67
CA LYS A 157 13.60 11.64 -8.97
C LYS A 157 14.18 10.33 -9.49
N LYS A 158 14.89 9.55 -8.65
CA LYS A 158 15.36 8.20 -9.03
C LYS A 158 14.20 7.28 -9.46
N ALA A 159 13.04 7.38 -8.78
CA ALA A 159 11.85 6.66 -9.19
C ALA A 159 11.38 7.05 -10.59
N ALA A 160 11.36 8.35 -10.90
CA ALA A 160 10.96 8.86 -12.21
C ALA A 160 11.96 8.45 -13.31
N ASP A 161 13.27 8.53 -13.02
CA ASP A 161 14.33 8.09 -13.94
C ASP A 161 14.20 6.59 -14.25
N ALA A 162 13.93 5.77 -13.24
CA ALA A 162 13.65 4.35 -13.43
C ALA A 162 12.38 4.11 -14.28
N ALA A 163 11.29 4.84 -14.02
CA ALA A 163 10.05 4.72 -14.78
C ALA A 163 10.22 5.10 -16.25
N ALA A 164 11.08 6.09 -16.54
CA ALA A 164 11.38 6.51 -17.91
C ALA A 164 12.09 5.42 -18.74
N SER A 165 12.85 4.53 -18.10
CA SER A 165 13.57 3.42 -18.74
C SER A 165 12.73 2.15 -18.94
N VAL A 166 11.47 2.14 -18.46
CA VAL A 166 10.58 0.97 -18.55
C VAL A 166 10.06 0.77 -19.97
N GLU A 167 10.01 -0.48 -20.41
CA GLU A 167 9.35 -0.87 -21.66
C GLU A 167 7.90 -0.39 -21.72
N GLU A 168 7.42 -0.05 -22.92
CA GLU A 168 6.12 0.60 -23.13
C GLU A 168 4.95 -0.12 -22.43
N ARG A 169 4.88 -1.44 -22.56
CA ARG A 169 3.80 -2.27 -21.96
C ARG A 169 3.68 -2.19 -20.44
N PHE A 170 4.77 -1.84 -19.74
CA PHE A 170 4.80 -1.73 -18.27
C PHE A 170 4.94 -0.29 -17.78
N ARG A 171 5.10 0.67 -18.70
CA ARG A 171 5.39 2.07 -18.39
C ARG A 171 4.31 2.73 -17.55
N ALA A 172 3.04 2.44 -17.82
CA ALA A 172 1.93 2.99 -17.06
C ALA A 172 1.95 2.56 -15.60
N GLU A 173 2.33 1.31 -15.31
CA GLU A 173 2.46 0.80 -13.95
C GLU A 173 3.56 1.53 -13.16
N ALA A 174 4.70 1.77 -13.79
CA ALA A 174 5.81 2.50 -13.19
C ALA A 174 5.44 3.97 -12.93
N TRP A 175 4.87 4.67 -13.92
CA TRP A 175 4.43 6.05 -13.75
C TRP A 175 3.32 6.21 -12.72
N ALA A 176 2.41 5.24 -12.59
CA ALA A 176 1.39 5.23 -11.54
C ALA A 176 2.02 5.23 -10.14
N ALA A 177 3.03 4.38 -9.92
CA ALA A 177 3.75 4.34 -8.65
C ALA A 177 4.45 5.66 -8.34
N VAL A 178 5.13 6.26 -9.33
CA VAL A 178 5.82 7.54 -9.19
C VAL A 178 4.84 8.67 -8.88
N ALA A 179 3.73 8.76 -9.61
CA ALA A 179 2.70 9.79 -9.42
C ALA A 179 2.11 9.73 -7.99
N LEU A 180 1.78 8.52 -7.52
CA LEU A 180 1.31 8.31 -6.15
C LEU A 180 2.40 8.60 -5.10
N GLY A 181 3.66 8.31 -5.39
CA GLY A 181 4.80 8.67 -4.53
C GLY A 181 4.93 10.18 -4.33
N TYR A 182 4.92 10.95 -5.42
CA TYR A 182 4.93 12.42 -5.37
C TYR A 182 3.73 12.97 -4.61
N THR A 183 2.53 12.42 -4.87
CA THR A 183 1.30 12.84 -4.20
C THR A 183 1.36 12.61 -2.70
N ARG A 184 1.76 11.40 -2.27
CA ARG A 184 1.94 11.08 -0.83
C ARG A 184 3.00 11.95 -0.16
N SER A 185 3.96 12.44 -0.92
CA SER A 185 4.97 13.37 -0.45
C SER A 185 4.50 14.84 -0.43
N GLY A 186 3.26 15.13 -0.85
CA GLY A 186 2.73 16.49 -0.92
C GLY A 186 3.42 17.37 -1.98
N LEU A 187 4.05 16.77 -2.99
CA LEU A 187 4.71 17.44 -4.11
C LEU A 187 3.75 17.52 -5.30
N ALA A 188 2.68 18.32 -5.13
CA ALA A 188 1.54 18.38 -6.03
C ALA A 188 1.90 18.74 -7.49
N ASP A 189 2.79 19.70 -7.69
CA ASP A 189 3.21 20.13 -9.03
C ASP A 189 3.92 18.99 -9.77
N ALA A 190 4.91 18.36 -9.13
CA ALA A 190 5.62 17.22 -9.70
C ALA A 190 4.70 16.01 -9.92
N ALA A 191 3.71 15.80 -9.05
CA ALA A 191 2.70 14.77 -9.24
C ALA A 191 1.84 15.04 -10.49
N SER A 192 1.46 16.30 -10.74
CA SER A 192 0.72 16.68 -11.96
C SER A 192 1.52 16.42 -13.24
N ASP A 193 2.79 16.77 -13.28
CA ASP A 193 3.66 16.52 -14.45
C ASP A 193 3.80 15.02 -14.76
N VAL A 194 3.83 14.19 -13.72
CA VAL A 194 3.90 12.73 -13.87
C VAL A 194 2.58 12.13 -14.33
N VAL A 195 1.44 12.72 -13.97
CA VAL A 195 0.12 12.26 -14.44
C VAL A 195 0.01 12.32 -15.96
N ASP A 196 0.55 13.34 -16.62
CA ASP A 196 0.51 13.43 -18.08
C ASP A 196 1.28 12.26 -18.72
N LYS A 197 2.44 11.90 -18.17
CA LYS A 197 3.21 10.72 -18.62
C LYS A 197 2.47 9.41 -18.36
N LEU A 198 1.80 9.30 -17.22
CA LEU A 198 0.96 8.15 -16.89
C LEU A 198 -0.20 8.01 -17.86
N LEU A 199 -0.91 9.09 -18.17
CA LEU A 199 -2.06 9.08 -19.09
C LEU A 199 -1.61 8.76 -20.52
N GLU A 200 -0.47 9.27 -20.96
CA GLU A 200 0.09 8.90 -22.25
C GLU A 200 0.40 7.40 -22.34
N ALA A 201 1.07 6.86 -21.32
CA ALA A 201 1.32 5.43 -21.25
C ALA A 201 0.04 4.58 -21.11
N ALA A 202 -1.02 5.10 -20.50
CA ALA A 202 -2.29 4.39 -20.37
C ALA A 202 -3.09 4.27 -21.69
N LYS A 203 -2.82 5.13 -22.68
CA LYS A 203 -3.48 5.08 -24.00
C LYS A 203 -3.15 3.80 -24.76
N THR A 204 -1.95 3.26 -24.57
CA THR A 204 -1.47 2.05 -25.25
C THR A 204 -1.87 0.76 -24.56
N LEU A 205 -2.51 0.83 -23.40
CA LEU A 205 -2.92 -0.35 -22.63
C LEU A 205 -4.17 -1.01 -23.24
N GLU A 206 -4.01 -2.23 -23.72
CA GLU A 206 -5.10 -3.08 -24.18
C GLU A 206 -5.74 -3.89 -23.04
N GLU A 207 -4.96 -4.25 -22.01
CA GLU A 207 -5.42 -5.06 -20.89
C GLU A 207 -6.32 -4.22 -19.95
N PRO A 208 -7.62 -4.58 -19.79
CA PRO A 208 -8.58 -3.73 -19.08
C PRO A 208 -8.23 -3.50 -17.62
N ARG A 209 -7.63 -4.49 -16.93
CA ARG A 209 -7.20 -4.35 -15.54
C ARG A 209 -6.10 -3.30 -15.41
N ALA A 210 -5.07 -3.39 -16.26
CA ALA A 210 -3.95 -2.45 -16.24
C ALA A 210 -4.44 -1.02 -16.54
N LYS A 211 -5.34 -0.88 -17.53
CA LYS A 211 -5.97 0.41 -17.87
C LYS A 211 -6.78 0.96 -16.71
N ALA A 212 -7.62 0.16 -16.07
CA ALA A 212 -8.39 0.57 -14.90
C ALA A 212 -7.49 1.05 -13.75
N GLN A 213 -6.40 0.34 -13.48
CA GLN A 213 -5.43 0.69 -12.43
C GLN A 213 -4.68 2.00 -12.76
N ALA A 214 -4.22 2.18 -13.99
CA ALA A 214 -3.53 3.39 -14.43
C ALA A 214 -4.44 4.62 -14.34
N LEU A 215 -5.66 4.53 -14.87
CA LEU A 215 -6.64 5.62 -14.79
C LEU A 215 -7.07 5.92 -13.36
N SER A 216 -7.20 4.91 -12.50
CA SER A 216 -7.50 5.10 -11.07
C SER A 216 -6.36 5.84 -10.36
N ALA A 217 -5.12 5.50 -10.64
CA ALA A 217 -3.97 6.18 -10.05
C ALA A 217 -3.91 7.65 -10.50
N ALA A 218 -4.12 7.91 -11.80
CA ALA A 218 -4.20 9.27 -12.33
C ALA A 218 -5.34 10.08 -11.67
N ALA A 219 -6.52 9.46 -11.53
CA ALA A 219 -7.68 10.08 -10.87
C ALA A 219 -7.41 10.40 -9.40
N GLU A 220 -6.74 9.50 -8.66
CA GLU A 220 -6.37 9.75 -7.27
C GLU A 220 -5.44 10.97 -7.14
N VAL A 221 -4.45 11.09 -8.01
CA VAL A 221 -3.55 12.24 -8.04
C VAL A 221 -4.32 13.52 -8.37
N GLN A 222 -5.17 13.51 -9.41
CA GLN A 222 -6.00 14.67 -9.78
C GLN A 222 -6.93 15.10 -8.63
N ALA A 223 -7.54 14.15 -7.93
CA ALA A 223 -8.38 14.43 -6.77
C ALA A 223 -7.60 15.11 -5.64
N GLN A 224 -6.41 14.60 -5.32
CA GLN A 224 -5.56 15.13 -4.25
C GLN A 224 -4.90 16.48 -4.60
N THR A 225 -4.72 16.77 -5.89
CA THR A 225 -4.26 18.07 -6.39
C THR A 225 -5.39 19.07 -6.64
N GLY A 226 -6.63 18.73 -6.26
CA GLY A 226 -7.79 19.62 -6.34
C GLY A 226 -8.53 19.62 -7.68
N LYS A 227 -8.06 18.86 -8.67
CA LYS A 227 -8.66 18.75 -10.01
C LYS A 227 -9.79 17.71 -10.05
N LYS A 228 -10.79 17.86 -9.18
CA LYS A 228 -11.87 16.87 -8.96
C LYS A 228 -12.67 16.50 -10.21
N LYS A 229 -12.94 17.46 -11.09
CA LYS A 229 -13.68 17.21 -12.34
C LYS A 229 -12.91 16.32 -13.31
N ASP A 230 -11.59 16.49 -13.38
CA ASP A 230 -10.74 15.65 -14.22
C ASP A 230 -10.64 14.25 -13.63
N ALA A 231 -10.53 14.15 -12.29
CA ALA A 231 -10.61 12.87 -11.60
C ALA A 231 -11.93 12.12 -11.88
N GLU A 232 -13.08 12.78 -11.89
CA GLU A 232 -14.39 12.17 -12.21
C GLU A 232 -14.45 11.55 -13.61
N LYS A 233 -13.90 12.23 -14.63
CA LYS A 233 -13.80 11.68 -15.98
C LYS A 233 -12.95 10.41 -16.01
N LEU A 234 -11.75 10.47 -15.43
CA LEU A 234 -10.86 9.32 -15.35
C LEU A 234 -11.48 8.15 -14.57
N LEU A 235 -12.22 8.42 -13.49
CA LEU A 235 -12.93 7.39 -12.72
C LEU A 235 -14.05 6.73 -13.50
N THR A 236 -14.73 7.45 -14.39
CA THR A 236 -15.75 6.88 -15.28
C THR A 236 -15.12 5.87 -16.24
N ASP A 237 -14.01 6.24 -16.87
CA ASP A 237 -13.30 5.37 -17.81
C ASP A 237 -12.63 4.18 -17.09
N ALA A 238 -12.08 4.42 -15.89
CA ALA A 238 -11.51 3.37 -15.05
C ALA A 238 -12.56 2.34 -14.62
N GLU A 239 -13.76 2.78 -14.23
CA GLU A 239 -14.87 1.91 -13.86
C GLU A 239 -15.34 1.06 -15.05
N ALA A 240 -15.50 1.66 -16.22
CA ALA A 240 -15.84 0.93 -17.45
C ALA A 240 -14.80 -0.15 -17.75
N SER A 241 -13.51 0.20 -17.69
CA SER A 241 -12.41 -0.76 -17.88
C SER A 241 -12.41 -1.86 -16.81
N ALA A 242 -12.64 -1.54 -15.54
CA ALA A 242 -12.67 -2.53 -14.46
C ALA A 242 -13.85 -3.53 -14.63
N LYS A 243 -15.01 -3.06 -15.09
CA LYS A 243 -16.18 -3.89 -15.33
C LYS A 243 -16.02 -4.83 -16.53
N SER A 244 -15.21 -4.47 -17.52
CA SER A 244 -14.92 -5.33 -18.68
C SER A 244 -13.90 -6.44 -18.40
N VAL A 245 -13.26 -6.44 -17.23
CA VAL A 245 -12.32 -7.50 -16.82
C VAL A 245 -13.06 -8.83 -16.63
N GLU A 246 -12.70 -9.88 -17.35
CA GLU A 246 -13.39 -11.18 -17.28
C GLU A 246 -13.02 -12.00 -16.04
N ARG A 247 -11.70 -12.10 -15.73
CA ARG A 247 -11.21 -12.89 -14.61
C ARG A 247 -11.64 -12.27 -13.27
N ALA A 248 -12.30 -13.07 -12.43
CA ALA A 248 -12.85 -12.64 -11.15
C ALA A 248 -11.81 -11.97 -10.23
N GLU A 249 -10.64 -12.59 -10.10
CA GLU A 249 -9.51 -12.06 -9.33
C GLU A 249 -9.06 -10.69 -9.85
N SER A 250 -8.80 -10.59 -11.15
CA SER A 250 -8.36 -9.35 -11.79
C SER A 250 -9.43 -8.25 -11.71
N ARG A 251 -10.71 -8.62 -11.85
CA ARG A 251 -11.84 -7.70 -11.70
C ARG A 251 -11.95 -7.16 -10.28
N ALA A 252 -11.79 -8.01 -9.27
CA ALA A 252 -11.84 -7.58 -7.88
C ALA A 252 -10.74 -6.55 -7.57
N TYR A 253 -9.51 -6.78 -8.03
CA TYR A 253 -8.42 -5.82 -7.86
C TYR A 253 -8.63 -4.52 -8.65
N ALA A 254 -9.16 -4.59 -9.88
CA ALA A 254 -9.48 -3.41 -10.67
C ALA A 254 -10.55 -2.54 -9.97
N LEU A 255 -11.65 -3.16 -9.55
CA LEU A 255 -12.72 -2.47 -8.81
C LEU A 255 -12.24 -1.88 -7.48
N LEU A 256 -11.38 -2.58 -6.76
CA LEU A 256 -10.75 -2.08 -5.52
C LEU A 256 -9.93 -0.81 -5.79
N SER A 257 -9.18 -0.78 -6.90
CA SER A 257 -8.38 0.40 -7.29
C SER A 257 -9.28 1.60 -7.62
N VAL A 258 -10.33 1.37 -8.42
CA VAL A 258 -11.33 2.42 -8.75
C VAL A 258 -12.02 2.93 -7.49
N ALA A 259 -12.41 2.05 -6.58
CA ALA A 259 -13.09 2.43 -5.34
C ALA A 259 -12.21 3.31 -4.45
N ARG A 260 -10.93 3.00 -4.32
CA ARG A 260 -9.98 3.81 -3.55
C ARG A 260 -9.84 5.21 -4.14
N ALA A 261 -9.67 5.32 -5.44
CA ALA A 261 -9.55 6.60 -6.13
C ALA A 261 -10.88 7.40 -6.06
N THR A 262 -12.03 6.72 -6.15
CA THR A 262 -13.36 7.34 -5.99
C THR A 262 -13.52 7.91 -4.57
N SER A 263 -13.08 7.18 -3.55
CA SER A 263 -13.08 7.68 -2.16
C SER A 263 -12.11 8.85 -1.97
N ALA A 264 -10.96 8.84 -2.64
CA ALA A 264 -10.02 9.97 -2.62
C ALA A 264 -10.61 11.23 -3.27
N ASN A 265 -11.43 11.07 -4.32
CA ASN A 265 -12.20 12.17 -4.93
C ASN A 265 -13.38 12.67 -4.08
N GLY A 266 -13.72 11.97 -2.98
CA GLY A 266 -14.75 12.35 -2.01
C GLY A 266 -16.10 11.64 -2.20
N ASP A 267 -16.31 10.87 -3.26
CA ASP A 267 -17.55 10.10 -3.45
C ASP A 267 -17.51 8.75 -2.70
N ASN A 268 -17.64 8.84 -1.38
CA ASN A 268 -17.59 7.66 -0.52
C ASN A 268 -18.80 6.72 -0.72
N LYS A 269 -19.96 7.23 -1.19
CA LYS A 269 -21.13 6.38 -1.48
C LYS A 269 -20.87 5.50 -2.69
N LYS A 270 -20.37 6.08 -3.77
CA LYS A 270 -19.99 5.34 -4.98
C LYS A 270 -18.84 4.38 -4.70
N ALA A 271 -17.82 4.81 -3.93
CA ALA A 271 -16.72 3.96 -3.51
C ALA A 271 -17.21 2.71 -2.77
N LEU A 272 -18.17 2.84 -1.85
CA LEU A 272 -18.74 1.70 -1.13
C LEU A 272 -19.52 0.75 -2.06
N ALA A 273 -20.23 1.29 -3.05
CA ALA A 273 -20.90 0.46 -4.06
C ALA A 273 -19.90 -0.37 -4.88
N LEU A 274 -18.81 0.25 -5.34
CA LEU A 274 -17.73 -0.43 -6.07
C LEU A 274 -17.02 -1.50 -5.22
N LEU A 275 -16.82 -1.24 -3.92
CA LEU A 275 -16.24 -2.23 -3.00
C LEU A 275 -17.16 -3.44 -2.80
N LYS A 276 -18.47 -3.25 -2.76
CA LYS A 276 -19.43 -4.37 -2.73
C LYS A 276 -19.39 -5.21 -4.02
N GLU A 277 -19.17 -4.58 -5.17
CA GLU A 277 -18.95 -5.28 -6.43
C GLU A 277 -17.61 -6.04 -6.43
N ALA A 278 -16.55 -5.43 -5.87
CA ALA A 278 -15.24 -6.08 -5.70
C ALA A 278 -15.32 -7.31 -4.77
N ASP A 279 -16.06 -7.23 -3.66
CA ASP A 279 -16.27 -8.35 -2.73
C ASP A 279 -17.00 -9.52 -3.44
N LYS A 280 -18.06 -9.22 -4.21
CA LYS A 280 -18.77 -10.23 -5.02
C LYS A 280 -17.88 -10.85 -6.11
N ALA A 281 -16.94 -10.10 -6.66
CA ALA A 281 -15.98 -10.65 -7.61
C ALA A 281 -14.94 -11.53 -6.88
N ALA A 282 -14.49 -11.12 -5.71
CA ALA A 282 -13.57 -11.89 -4.88
C ALA A 282 -14.15 -13.25 -4.44
N ASP A 283 -15.45 -13.30 -4.12
CA ASP A 283 -16.14 -14.55 -3.78
C ASP A 283 -16.09 -15.62 -4.90
N LYS A 284 -15.88 -15.21 -6.15
CA LYS A 284 -15.76 -16.09 -7.31
C LYS A 284 -14.33 -16.56 -7.60
N VAL A 285 -13.36 -16.14 -6.80
CA VAL A 285 -11.95 -16.54 -6.97
C VAL A 285 -11.78 -17.98 -6.46
N PRO A 286 -11.33 -18.92 -7.32
CA PRO A 286 -11.30 -20.34 -6.97
C PRO A 286 -10.14 -20.72 -6.02
N GLU A 287 -9.05 -19.94 -6.00
CA GLU A 287 -7.90 -20.21 -5.15
C GLU A 287 -8.12 -19.57 -3.75
N PRO A 288 -8.20 -20.37 -2.67
CA PRO A 288 -8.61 -19.89 -1.34
C PRO A 288 -7.67 -18.83 -0.74
N THR A 289 -6.36 -18.90 -1.00
CA THR A 289 -5.39 -17.95 -0.46
C THR A 289 -5.50 -16.59 -1.14
N SER A 290 -5.63 -16.59 -2.48
CA SER A 290 -5.88 -15.38 -3.27
C SER A 290 -7.23 -14.77 -2.91
N GLN A 291 -8.28 -15.57 -2.84
CA GLN A 291 -9.62 -15.14 -2.43
C GLN A 291 -9.57 -14.44 -1.08
N LYS A 292 -9.00 -15.09 -0.06
CA LYS A 292 -8.88 -14.53 1.28
C LYS A 292 -8.12 -13.20 1.27
N THR A 293 -7.00 -13.13 0.54
CA THR A 293 -6.18 -11.92 0.45
C THR A 293 -6.97 -10.74 -0.12
N ILE A 294 -7.73 -10.97 -1.20
CA ILE A 294 -8.53 -9.92 -1.83
C ILE A 294 -9.68 -9.50 -0.92
N VAL A 295 -10.40 -10.45 -0.35
CA VAL A 295 -11.51 -10.19 0.57
C VAL A 295 -11.04 -9.36 1.77
N ASP A 296 -9.90 -9.71 2.37
CA ASP A 296 -9.33 -8.97 3.49
C ASP A 296 -9.00 -7.51 3.09
N GLN A 297 -8.45 -7.28 1.89
CA GLN A 297 -8.16 -5.94 1.39
C GLN A 297 -9.42 -5.13 1.08
N VAL A 298 -10.41 -5.74 0.45
CA VAL A 298 -11.69 -5.09 0.13
C VAL A 298 -12.39 -4.68 1.42
N ARG A 299 -12.51 -5.57 2.40
CA ARG A 299 -13.18 -5.30 3.67
C ARG A 299 -12.46 -4.25 4.51
N ALA A 300 -11.13 -4.25 4.52
CA ALA A 300 -10.36 -3.19 5.16
C ALA A 300 -10.66 -1.83 4.53
N THR A 301 -10.69 -1.77 3.19
CA THR A 301 -11.01 -0.52 2.47
C THR A 301 -12.47 -0.10 2.69
N MET A 302 -13.43 -1.05 2.77
CA MET A 302 -14.83 -0.76 3.10
C MET A 302 -14.96 -0.09 4.47
N ALA A 303 -14.29 -0.64 5.50
CA ALA A 303 -14.31 -0.07 6.84
C ALA A 303 -13.77 1.37 6.87
N ASP A 304 -12.73 1.66 6.08
CA ASP A 304 -12.18 3.02 5.95
C ASP A 304 -13.17 3.98 5.30
N VAL A 305 -13.82 3.56 4.22
CA VAL A 305 -14.81 4.36 3.51
C VAL A 305 -16.05 4.61 4.38
N GLU A 306 -16.54 3.59 5.08
CA GLU A 306 -17.66 3.73 6.01
C GLU A 306 -17.39 4.72 7.15
N LYS A 307 -16.15 4.72 7.67
CA LYS A 307 -15.73 5.69 8.67
C LYS A 307 -15.74 7.13 8.15
N LYS A 308 -15.42 7.33 6.86
CA LYS A 308 -15.48 8.64 6.21
C LYS A 308 -16.92 9.11 5.98
N LEU A 309 -17.87 8.18 5.79
CA LEU A 309 -19.31 8.50 5.64
C LEU A 309 -20.00 8.91 6.96
N LYS A 310 -19.40 8.55 8.11
CA LYS A 310 -19.93 8.88 9.44
C LYS A 310 -19.42 10.21 9.99
N LYS A 311 -18.47 10.85 9.32
CA LYS A 311 -17.92 12.18 9.64
C LYS A 311 -18.59 13.26 8.81
#